data_4f6a5a34b79e73bf5e143caf9a1af3ef
#
_entry.id   4f6a5a34b79e73bf5e143caf9a1af3ef
#
_cell.length_a   1.000
_cell.length_b   1.000
_cell.length_c   1.000
_cell.angle_alpha   90.00
_cell.angle_beta   90.00
_cell.angle_gamma   90.00
#
_symmetry.space_group_name_H-M   'P 1'
#
loop_
_entity.id
_entity.type
_entity.pdbx_description
1 polymer ?
#
loop_
_entity_poly.entity_id
_entity_poly.type
_entity_poly.pdbx_seq_one_letter_code
_entity_poly.pdbx_strand_id
1 'polypeptide(L)'
;MQHSTTIPDRRVQAQAYTKSRHNTGRILGSILLVLALLALLLPMAAVAGTALYVRQTQMVLPGVSVGPVDLSNLPMADAATYIDNYWNNTTHFVVLNDQYKWTVTPPNIGLWIDPLQTAQQAYGVGRDNGGTQEILQLAMSKNFDIQPVVTFNADFAREVFADLAAKIEIPPVDAALVRDGSGHWVAQPGVDGWGLDVEATLTLIQADSQAVLQAEYLQLPMMAIPPGVADLSSEVERIATYFERPIQLHAWDAITDELLTWNLPQELVAGWVRLDDPYGEPYLQVDANEFEDYLQEWQSTIGNREIDFKDPVETLDEIWGTEGVYTIYLRHKPTEYTVQYGDNLVGIGFKVGMPYWKIQEANPGSSIYGVHAGQVLTIPSKNEMLPYPPVLGKRIVISITEQHMWVYENFELKSEHVISTGMSNSPTLPGVFQIQTHEINAYASNWDLWMPHFMGIYEAVPGFMNGIHGLPVLSSGVRLWANVLGRPASYGCIIMDLASGETLYNWAENGVVVEILP
;
A
#
# COMPACT_ATOMS: atom_id res chain seq x y z
N MET A 1 -102.46 31.63 -67.81
CA MET A 1 -103.58 31.00 -68.50
C MET A 1 -104.16 30.01 -67.56
N GLN A 2 -105.27 30.36 -66.84
CA GLN A 2 -106.62 29.93 -67.17
C GLN A 2 -106.71 28.40 -67.22
N HIS A 3 -107.54 27.75 -66.49
CA HIS A 3 -108.93 27.87 -66.07
C HIS A 3 -109.18 26.89 -64.89
N SER A 4 -109.86 27.25 -63.86
CA SER A 4 -111.29 27.35 -63.61
C SER A 4 -112.07 26.06 -63.88
N THR A 5 -112.69 25.50 -62.96
CA THR A 5 -114.14 25.40 -62.69
C THR A 5 -114.48 24.35 -61.60
N THR A 6 -115.10 24.84 -60.54
CA THR A 6 -116.47 24.71 -60.09
C THR A 6 -116.97 23.35 -59.58
N ILE A 7 -117.36 23.41 -58.34
CA ILE A 7 -118.39 22.80 -57.42
C ILE A 7 -119.53 22.04 -58.16
N PRO A 8 -120.14 21.01 -57.52
CA PRO A 8 -121.16 21.29 -56.57
C PRO A 8 -121.28 20.35 -55.37
N ASP A 9 -121.89 20.97 -54.39
CA ASP A 9 -122.52 20.61 -53.17
C ASP A 9 -123.45 19.38 -53.19
N ARG A 10 -123.41 18.48 -52.18
CA ARG A 10 -124.60 17.78 -51.66
C ARG A 10 -124.39 17.32 -50.22
N ARG A 11 -125.17 17.88 -49.38
CA ARG A 11 -125.44 17.47 -48.00
C ARG A 11 -126.07 16.08 -47.91
N VAL A 12 -125.58 15.21 -46.97
CA VAL A 12 -126.39 14.16 -46.40
C VAL A 12 -125.89 13.91 -44.94
N GLN A 13 -126.71 14.14 -44.06
CA GLN A 13 -127.03 13.71 -42.71
C GLN A 13 -125.97 12.90 -41.91
N ALA A 14 -125.67 13.40 -40.74
CA ALA A 14 -124.94 12.75 -39.64
C ALA A 14 -125.73 11.61 -39.01
N GLN A 15 -125.09 10.51 -38.82
CA GLN A 15 -125.42 9.49 -37.82
C GLN A 15 -124.33 9.41 -36.76
N ALA A 16 -124.60 9.67 -35.52
CA ALA A 16 -123.71 9.53 -34.40
C ALA A 16 -123.41 8.04 -34.07
N TYR A 17 -122.11 7.75 -34.11
CA TYR A 17 -121.60 6.45 -33.60
C TYR A 17 -120.90 6.70 -32.27
N THR A 18 -121.39 6.25 -31.21
CA THR A 18 -120.77 6.23 -29.89
C THR A 18 -119.56 5.31 -29.90
N LYS A 19 -118.34 5.82 -29.82
CA LYS A 19 -117.05 5.14 -29.76
C LYS A 19 -116.81 4.71 -28.34
N SER A 20 -116.94 3.35 -28.08
CA SER A 20 -116.48 2.73 -26.84
C SER A 20 -114.99 2.96 -26.64
N ARG A 21 -114.58 3.70 -25.61
CA ARG A 21 -113.23 3.82 -25.15
C ARG A 21 -112.77 2.52 -24.53
N HIS A 22 -112.17 1.68 -25.32
CA HIS A 22 -111.47 0.48 -24.81
C HIS A 22 -110.20 0.88 -24.00
N ASN A 23 -109.97 0.25 -22.89
CA ASN A 23 -108.94 0.36 -21.84
C ASN A 23 -107.53 0.01 -22.32
N THR A 24 -107.07 0.38 -23.53
CA THR A 24 -105.72 0.07 -24.06
C THR A 24 -104.59 0.80 -23.31
N GLY A 25 -104.89 1.99 -22.72
CA GLY A 25 -103.86 2.70 -21.93
C GLY A 25 -103.52 2.04 -20.59
N ARG A 26 -104.51 1.34 -19.99
CA ARG A 26 -104.28 0.58 -18.74
C ARG A 26 -103.48 -0.72 -18.97
N ILE A 27 -103.66 -1.39 -20.10
CA ILE A 27 -102.94 -2.56 -20.46
C ILE A 27 -101.48 -2.25 -20.82
N LEU A 28 -101.25 -1.13 -21.55
CA LEU A 28 -99.91 -0.67 -21.89
C LEU A 28 -99.10 -0.20 -20.65
N GLY A 29 -99.81 0.52 -19.75
CA GLY A 29 -99.22 0.93 -18.46
C GLY A 29 -98.85 -0.25 -17.56
N SER A 30 -99.71 -1.31 -17.53
CA SER A 30 -99.47 -2.50 -16.79
C SER A 30 -98.30 -3.34 -17.39
N ILE A 31 -98.16 -3.37 -18.72
CA ILE A 31 -97.04 -4.06 -19.39
C ILE A 31 -95.72 -3.30 -19.13
N LEU A 32 -95.75 -1.95 -19.21
CA LEU A 32 -94.55 -1.15 -18.89
C LEU A 32 -94.15 -1.24 -17.42
N LEU A 33 -95.11 -1.34 -16.52
CA LEU A 33 -94.88 -1.50 -15.08
C LEU A 33 -94.30 -2.91 -14.81
N VAL A 34 -94.82 -3.93 -15.47
CA VAL A 34 -94.29 -5.31 -15.37
C VAL A 34 -92.88 -5.41 -15.98
N LEU A 35 -92.65 -4.76 -17.11
CA LEU A 35 -91.32 -4.70 -17.74
C LEU A 35 -90.34 -3.93 -16.86
N ALA A 36 -90.75 -2.79 -16.25
CA ALA A 36 -89.93 -2.06 -15.31
C ALA A 36 -89.64 -2.86 -14.03
N LEU A 37 -90.68 -3.55 -13.49
CA LEU A 37 -90.51 -4.48 -12.35
C LEU A 37 -89.60 -5.64 -12.71
N LEU A 38 -89.77 -6.25 -13.86
CA LEU A 38 -88.89 -7.33 -14.36
C LEU A 38 -87.46 -6.80 -14.58
N ALA A 39 -87.29 -5.60 -15.12
CA ALA A 39 -85.97 -4.97 -15.32
C ALA A 39 -85.29 -4.65 -13.96
N LEU A 40 -86.05 -4.48 -12.91
CA LEU A 40 -85.53 -4.23 -11.55
C LEU A 40 -85.36 -5.56 -10.76
N LEU A 41 -86.31 -6.51 -10.88
CA LEU A 41 -86.29 -7.74 -10.13
C LEU A 41 -85.34 -8.81 -10.70
N LEU A 42 -85.19 -8.86 -12.03
CA LEU A 42 -84.25 -9.81 -12.65
C LEU A 42 -82.80 -9.58 -12.24
N PRO A 43 -82.26 -8.33 -12.26
CA PRO A 43 -80.89 -8.12 -11.77
C PRO A 43 -80.80 -8.36 -10.25
N MET A 44 -81.82 -8.00 -9.44
CA MET A 44 -81.88 -8.31 -8.01
C MET A 44 -81.91 -9.81 -7.72
N ALA A 45 -82.71 -10.58 -8.47
CA ALA A 45 -82.75 -12.03 -8.37
C ALA A 45 -81.44 -12.67 -8.84
N ALA A 46 -80.82 -12.12 -9.89
CA ALA A 46 -79.48 -12.56 -10.33
C ALA A 46 -78.42 -12.29 -9.25
N VAL A 47 -78.42 -11.10 -8.65
CA VAL A 47 -77.49 -10.80 -7.54
C VAL A 47 -77.78 -11.67 -6.30
N ALA A 48 -79.04 -11.88 -5.93
CA ALA A 48 -79.41 -12.77 -4.81
C ALA A 48 -79.07 -14.22 -5.08
N GLY A 49 -79.29 -14.68 -6.31
CA GLY A 49 -78.88 -16.04 -6.73
C GLY A 49 -77.38 -16.24 -6.74
N THR A 50 -76.64 -15.25 -7.22
CA THR A 50 -75.17 -15.24 -7.17
C THR A 50 -74.69 -15.19 -5.74
N ALA A 51 -75.26 -14.38 -4.87
CA ALA A 51 -74.90 -14.31 -3.44
C ALA A 51 -75.17 -15.66 -2.72
N LEU A 52 -76.26 -16.35 -3.06
CA LEU A 52 -76.56 -17.67 -2.53
C LEU A 52 -75.58 -18.73 -3.05
N TYR A 53 -75.23 -18.69 -4.33
CA TYR A 53 -74.23 -19.56 -4.96
C TYR A 53 -72.88 -19.34 -4.32
N VAL A 54 -72.45 -18.08 -4.15
CA VAL A 54 -71.18 -17.68 -3.51
C VAL A 54 -71.09 -18.26 -2.09
N ARG A 55 -72.16 -18.26 -1.32
CA ARG A 55 -72.18 -18.80 0.05
C ARG A 55 -72.18 -20.30 0.12
N GLN A 56 -72.59 -21.00 -0.95
CA GLN A 56 -72.69 -22.45 -0.97
C GLN A 56 -71.45 -23.12 -1.63
N THR A 57 -70.71 -22.41 -2.50
CA THR A 57 -69.51 -22.94 -3.13
C THR A 57 -68.28 -22.78 -2.26
N GLN A 58 -67.44 -23.79 -2.16
CA GLN A 58 -66.12 -23.71 -1.53
C GLN A 58 -65.01 -23.44 -2.55
N MET A 59 -65.35 -22.78 -3.65
CA MET A 59 -64.46 -22.50 -4.77
C MET A 59 -64.29 -20.99 -4.98
N VAL A 60 -63.17 -20.56 -5.55
CA VAL A 60 -62.95 -19.19 -6.00
C VAL A 60 -64.00 -18.86 -7.08
N LEU A 61 -64.50 -17.61 -7.07
CA LEU A 61 -65.54 -17.20 -8.01
C LEU A 61 -64.99 -17.15 -9.45
N PRO A 62 -65.89 -17.44 -10.45
CA PRO A 62 -65.53 -17.28 -11.85
C PRO A 62 -65.10 -15.86 -12.15
N GLY A 63 -64.02 -15.67 -12.88
CA GLY A 63 -63.47 -14.40 -13.29
C GLY A 63 -62.51 -13.76 -12.26
N VAL A 64 -62.19 -14.44 -11.15
CA VAL A 64 -61.16 -13.98 -10.23
C VAL A 64 -59.79 -14.47 -10.70
N SER A 65 -58.85 -13.56 -10.80
CA SER A 65 -57.46 -13.82 -11.21
C SER A 65 -56.44 -13.13 -10.27
N VAL A 66 -55.18 -13.59 -10.36
CA VAL A 66 -54.04 -12.96 -9.73
C VAL A 66 -53.02 -12.70 -10.84
N GLY A 67 -53.05 -11.49 -11.38
CA GLY A 67 -52.33 -11.18 -12.62
C GLY A 67 -52.76 -12.12 -13.77
N PRO A 68 -51.85 -12.84 -14.42
CA PRO A 68 -52.21 -13.73 -15.53
C PRO A 68 -52.74 -15.09 -15.07
N VAL A 69 -52.78 -15.36 -13.76
CA VAL A 69 -53.25 -16.65 -13.21
C VAL A 69 -54.77 -16.61 -12.99
N ASP A 70 -55.55 -17.33 -13.83
CA ASP A 70 -56.99 -17.50 -13.65
C ASP A 70 -57.25 -18.53 -12.54
N LEU A 71 -57.94 -18.12 -11.49
CA LEU A 71 -58.29 -18.93 -10.33
C LEU A 71 -59.75 -19.38 -10.36
N SER A 72 -60.47 -19.12 -11.45
CA SER A 72 -61.90 -19.40 -11.59
C SER A 72 -62.24 -20.83 -11.25
N ASN A 73 -63.21 -21.02 -10.37
CA ASN A 73 -63.75 -22.34 -9.95
C ASN A 73 -62.72 -23.30 -9.32
N LEU A 74 -61.60 -22.81 -8.84
CA LEU A 74 -60.64 -23.64 -8.12
C LEU A 74 -60.95 -23.69 -6.63
N PRO A 75 -60.80 -24.84 -5.99
CA PRO A 75 -60.69 -24.92 -4.53
C PRO A 75 -59.53 -24.05 -4.02
N MET A 76 -59.66 -23.51 -2.82
CA MET A 76 -58.62 -22.64 -2.25
C MET A 76 -57.21 -23.28 -2.24
N ALA A 77 -57.11 -24.57 -1.96
CA ALA A 77 -55.84 -25.29 -1.93
C ALA A 77 -55.21 -25.40 -3.34
N ASP A 78 -56.05 -25.66 -4.36
CA ASP A 78 -55.57 -25.72 -5.75
C ASP A 78 -55.19 -24.34 -6.24
N ALA A 79 -55.99 -23.32 -5.91
CA ALA A 79 -55.65 -21.92 -6.22
C ALA A 79 -54.31 -21.53 -5.64
N ALA A 80 -54.01 -21.87 -4.37
CA ALA A 80 -52.70 -21.64 -3.76
C ALA A 80 -51.57 -22.35 -4.51
N THR A 81 -51.78 -23.59 -4.95
CA THR A 81 -50.79 -24.34 -5.72
C THR A 81 -50.53 -23.70 -7.08
N TYR A 82 -51.56 -23.20 -7.77
CA TYR A 82 -51.42 -22.51 -9.04
C TYR A 82 -50.66 -21.17 -8.89
N ILE A 83 -50.95 -20.41 -7.83
CA ILE A 83 -50.26 -19.18 -7.48
C ILE A 83 -48.79 -19.46 -7.20
N ASP A 84 -48.49 -20.44 -6.36
CA ASP A 84 -47.12 -20.82 -6.01
C ASP A 84 -46.31 -21.21 -7.27
N ASN A 85 -46.87 -22.11 -8.06
CA ASN A 85 -46.20 -22.57 -9.27
C ASN A 85 -45.93 -21.46 -10.24
N TYR A 86 -46.85 -20.55 -10.44
CA TYR A 86 -46.67 -19.45 -11.37
C TYR A 86 -45.68 -18.43 -10.83
N TRP A 87 -45.95 -17.82 -9.67
CA TRP A 87 -45.23 -16.69 -9.17
C TRP A 87 -43.88 -17.03 -8.54
N ASN A 88 -43.78 -18.13 -7.78
CA ASN A 88 -42.55 -18.47 -7.08
C ASN A 88 -41.61 -19.39 -7.87
N ASN A 89 -42.17 -20.22 -8.80
CA ASN A 89 -41.38 -21.23 -9.47
C ASN A 89 -41.20 -20.98 -10.98
N THR A 90 -42.20 -20.36 -11.65
CA THR A 90 -42.19 -20.21 -13.12
C THR A 90 -41.94 -18.78 -13.56
N THR A 91 -42.40 -17.80 -12.80
CA THR A 91 -42.21 -16.40 -13.13
C THR A 91 -40.71 -16.02 -13.01
N HIS A 92 -40.21 -15.41 -14.05
CA HIS A 92 -38.85 -14.88 -14.10
C HIS A 92 -38.90 -13.42 -14.34
N PHE A 93 -38.03 -12.68 -13.67
CA PHE A 93 -37.77 -11.29 -13.97
C PHE A 93 -36.27 -11.03 -14.09
N VAL A 94 -35.92 -9.91 -14.66
CA VAL A 94 -34.55 -9.56 -14.98
C VAL A 94 -34.01 -8.62 -13.93
N VAL A 95 -32.94 -9.02 -13.24
CA VAL A 95 -32.09 -8.13 -12.46
C VAL A 95 -30.98 -7.63 -13.37
N LEU A 96 -30.77 -6.34 -13.44
CA LEU A 96 -29.81 -5.78 -14.39
C LEU A 96 -29.09 -4.55 -13.84
N ASN A 97 -27.89 -4.36 -14.31
CA ASN A 97 -27.19 -3.08 -14.29
C ASN A 97 -26.75 -2.72 -15.72
N ASP A 98 -25.95 -1.69 -15.89
CA ASP A 98 -25.54 -1.22 -17.22
C ASP A 98 -24.72 -2.25 -18.01
N GLN A 99 -24.08 -3.22 -17.34
CA GLN A 99 -23.19 -4.20 -17.97
C GLN A 99 -23.76 -5.63 -17.97
N TYR A 100 -24.53 -6.00 -16.96
CA TYR A 100 -24.93 -7.39 -16.72
C TYR A 100 -26.45 -7.54 -16.58
N LYS A 101 -26.94 -8.73 -16.95
CA LYS A 101 -28.32 -9.14 -16.80
C LYS A 101 -28.39 -10.55 -16.21
N TRP A 102 -29.23 -10.71 -15.21
CA TRP A 102 -29.52 -12.01 -14.60
C TRP A 102 -31.00 -12.27 -14.64
N THR A 103 -31.38 -13.45 -15.06
CA THR A 103 -32.76 -13.92 -15.00
C THR A 103 -32.94 -14.72 -13.74
N VAL A 104 -33.86 -14.30 -12.88
CA VAL A 104 -34.08 -14.87 -11.54
C VAL A 104 -35.57 -15.10 -11.31
N THR A 105 -35.91 -15.99 -10.37
CA THR A 105 -37.24 -16.07 -9.81
C THR A 105 -37.35 -15.14 -8.60
N PRO A 106 -38.55 -14.66 -8.22
CA PRO A 106 -38.70 -13.81 -7.04
C PRO A 106 -38.06 -14.36 -5.77
N PRO A 107 -38.17 -15.64 -5.42
CA PRO A 107 -37.52 -16.20 -4.24
C PRO A 107 -35.97 -16.05 -4.25
N ASN A 108 -35.34 -16.02 -5.42
CA ASN A 108 -33.87 -15.89 -5.52
C ASN A 108 -33.36 -14.56 -4.96
N ILE A 109 -34.21 -13.55 -4.83
CA ILE A 109 -33.87 -12.23 -4.30
C ILE A 109 -34.67 -11.89 -3.04
N GLY A 110 -35.21 -12.89 -2.35
CA GLY A 110 -35.94 -12.71 -1.10
C GLY A 110 -37.36 -12.23 -1.24
N LEU A 111 -37.90 -12.12 -2.47
CA LEU A 111 -39.33 -11.86 -2.70
C LEU A 111 -40.08 -13.16 -2.74
N TRP A 112 -41.13 -13.23 -1.96
CA TRP A 112 -41.97 -14.40 -1.88
C TRP A 112 -43.45 -14.04 -1.95
N ILE A 113 -44.19 -14.62 -2.87
CA ILE A 113 -45.63 -14.48 -2.91
C ILE A 113 -46.21 -15.55 -1.96
N ASP A 114 -46.98 -15.12 -0.94
CA ASP A 114 -47.68 -16.03 -0.06
C ASP A 114 -48.89 -16.64 -0.79
N PRO A 115 -48.80 -17.94 -1.22
CA PRO A 115 -49.82 -18.52 -2.04
C PRO A 115 -51.11 -18.77 -1.25
N LEU A 116 -51.00 -19.04 0.06
CA LEU A 116 -52.17 -19.33 0.91
C LEU A 116 -52.95 -18.03 1.21
N GLN A 117 -52.25 -16.98 1.61
CA GLN A 117 -52.90 -15.68 1.87
C GLN A 117 -53.50 -15.10 0.60
N THR A 118 -52.80 -15.20 -0.52
CA THR A 118 -53.29 -14.74 -1.81
C THR A 118 -54.51 -15.53 -2.26
N ALA A 119 -54.50 -16.88 -2.13
CA ALA A 119 -55.65 -17.72 -2.42
C ALA A 119 -56.82 -17.44 -1.46
N GLN A 120 -56.54 -17.10 -0.21
CA GLN A 120 -57.57 -16.72 0.77
C GLN A 120 -58.22 -15.37 0.39
N GLN A 121 -57.46 -14.41 -0.08
CA GLN A 121 -58.03 -13.15 -0.62
C GLN A 121 -58.87 -13.43 -1.87
N ALA A 122 -58.39 -14.27 -2.81
CA ALA A 122 -59.15 -14.67 -3.99
C ALA A 122 -60.50 -15.36 -3.61
N TYR A 123 -60.42 -16.22 -2.63
CA TYR A 123 -61.61 -16.92 -2.09
C TYR A 123 -62.58 -15.94 -1.36
N GLY A 124 -62.03 -14.90 -0.69
CA GLY A 124 -62.78 -13.87 0.03
C GLY A 124 -63.63 -12.96 -0.89
N VAL A 125 -63.24 -12.86 -2.19
CA VAL A 125 -63.95 -12.03 -3.15
C VAL A 125 -65.44 -12.43 -3.19
N GLY A 126 -66.30 -11.45 -2.97
CA GLY A 126 -67.73 -11.63 -2.90
C GLY A 126 -68.28 -12.20 -1.60
N ARG A 127 -67.41 -12.60 -0.63
CA ARG A 127 -67.82 -13.21 0.65
C ARG A 127 -67.63 -12.32 1.86
N ASP A 128 -66.71 -11.39 1.77
CA ASP A 128 -66.34 -10.47 2.86
C ASP A 128 -67.21 -9.20 2.88
N ASN A 129 -66.97 -8.30 3.84
CA ASN A 129 -67.65 -7.03 3.96
C ASN A 129 -67.40 -6.14 2.72
N GLY A 130 -68.35 -6.03 1.84
CA GLY A 130 -68.20 -5.36 0.54
C GLY A 130 -68.52 -6.29 -0.66
N GLY A 131 -68.72 -7.55 -0.43
CA GLY A 131 -68.89 -8.59 -1.46
C GLY A 131 -69.98 -8.31 -2.51
N THR A 132 -70.98 -7.46 -2.21
CA THR A 132 -72.00 -7.07 -3.18
C THR A 132 -71.40 -6.21 -4.30
N GLN A 133 -70.45 -5.34 -4.02
CA GLN A 133 -69.77 -4.51 -5.03
C GLN A 133 -68.85 -5.36 -5.91
N GLU A 134 -68.13 -6.29 -5.30
CA GLU A 134 -67.23 -7.23 -5.98
C GLU A 134 -68.00 -8.18 -6.92
N ILE A 135 -69.13 -8.68 -6.45
CA ILE A 135 -70.05 -9.50 -7.27
C ILE A 135 -70.61 -8.68 -8.44
N LEU A 136 -70.96 -7.41 -8.21
CA LEU A 136 -71.43 -6.54 -9.27
C LEU A 136 -70.33 -6.22 -10.29
N GLN A 137 -69.14 -6.00 -9.82
CA GLN A 137 -67.95 -5.78 -10.69
C GLN A 137 -67.69 -7.04 -11.52
N LEU A 138 -67.66 -8.23 -10.92
CA LEU A 138 -67.50 -9.51 -11.64
C LEU A 138 -68.62 -9.72 -12.68
N ALA A 139 -69.84 -9.36 -12.33
CA ALA A 139 -70.97 -9.47 -13.28
C ALA A 139 -70.86 -8.51 -14.44
N MET A 140 -70.29 -7.32 -14.26
CA MET A 140 -70.13 -6.31 -15.28
C MET A 140 -68.87 -6.49 -16.12
N SER A 141 -67.71 -6.72 -15.51
CA SER A 141 -66.39 -6.80 -16.15
C SER A 141 -65.96 -8.22 -16.50
N LYS A 142 -66.55 -9.24 -15.90
CA LYS A 142 -66.19 -10.66 -15.98
C LYS A 142 -64.74 -10.94 -15.56
N ASN A 143 -64.11 -9.99 -14.90
CA ASN A 143 -62.74 -10.09 -14.41
C ASN A 143 -62.60 -9.31 -13.11
N PHE A 144 -61.96 -9.92 -12.11
CA PHE A 144 -61.60 -9.31 -10.85
C PHE A 144 -60.16 -9.76 -10.52
N ASP A 145 -59.22 -8.87 -10.80
CA ASP A 145 -57.81 -9.15 -10.54
C ASP A 145 -57.43 -8.71 -9.12
N ILE A 146 -56.93 -9.63 -8.31
CA ILE A 146 -56.41 -9.34 -6.98
C ILE A 146 -54.90 -9.22 -7.03
N GLN A 147 -54.39 -8.38 -6.17
CA GLN A 147 -52.95 -8.24 -6.01
C GLN A 147 -52.40 -9.42 -5.20
N PRO A 148 -51.26 -10.01 -5.59
CA PRO A 148 -50.62 -11.06 -4.79
C PRO A 148 -50.14 -10.51 -3.45
N VAL A 149 -50.22 -11.29 -2.40
CA VAL A 149 -49.63 -10.96 -1.10
C VAL A 149 -48.13 -11.24 -1.19
N VAL A 150 -47.35 -10.19 -1.18
CA VAL A 150 -45.90 -10.25 -1.30
C VAL A 150 -45.26 -10.12 0.07
N THR A 151 -44.30 -10.97 0.37
CA THR A 151 -43.43 -10.89 1.53
C THR A 151 -42.00 -10.70 1.06
N PHE A 152 -41.22 -9.89 1.78
CA PHE A 152 -39.83 -9.63 1.48
C PHE A 152 -38.94 -9.99 2.67
N ASN A 153 -38.01 -10.91 2.44
CA ASN A 153 -36.96 -11.26 3.39
C ASN A 153 -35.70 -10.45 3.10
N ALA A 154 -35.58 -9.31 3.79
CA ALA A 154 -34.46 -8.39 3.58
C ALA A 154 -33.10 -8.98 3.98
N ASP A 155 -33.05 -9.85 4.99
CA ASP A 155 -31.78 -10.45 5.43
C ASP A 155 -31.25 -11.45 4.39
N PHE A 156 -32.13 -12.31 3.87
CA PHE A 156 -31.75 -13.20 2.78
C PHE A 156 -31.35 -12.42 1.51
N ALA A 157 -32.14 -11.40 1.16
CA ALA A 157 -31.83 -10.56 0.01
C ALA A 157 -30.48 -9.85 0.16
N ARG A 158 -30.16 -9.38 1.38
CA ARG A 158 -28.85 -8.76 1.68
C ARG A 158 -27.69 -9.72 1.40
N GLU A 159 -27.79 -10.97 1.83
CA GLU A 159 -26.76 -11.99 1.56
C GLU A 159 -26.60 -12.21 0.04
N VAL A 160 -27.71 -12.38 -0.68
CA VAL A 160 -27.69 -12.60 -2.13
C VAL A 160 -27.08 -11.40 -2.87
N PHE A 161 -27.48 -10.17 -2.52
CA PHE A 161 -26.95 -8.99 -3.18
C PHE A 161 -25.52 -8.67 -2.75
N ALA A 162 -25.10 -9.02 -1.53
CA ALA A 162 -23.70 -8.93 -1.12
C ALA A 162 -22.81 -9.89 -1.93
N ASP A 163 -23.27 -11.14 -2.13
CA ASP A 163 -22.57 -12.10 -2.98
C ASP A 163 -22.49 -11.65 -4.44
N LEU A 164 -23.52 -10.97 -4.91
CA LEU A 164 -23.52 -10.38 -6.25
C LEU A 164 -22.57 -9.19 -6.32
N ALA A 165 -22.61 -8.30 -5.32
CA ALA A 165 -21.73 -7.15 -5.21
C ALA A 165 -20.26 -7.58 -5.34
N ALA A 166 -19.84 -8.57 -4.57
CA ALA A 166 -18.46 -9.08 -4.59
C ALA A 166 -18.02 -9.62 -5.97
N LYS A 167 -18.98 -10.01 -6.83
CA LYS A 167 -18.67 -10.54 -8.18
C LYS A 167 -18.61 -9.48 -9.27
N ILE A 168 -19.27 -8.36 -9.05
CA ILE A 168 -19.40 -7.29 -10.07
C ILE A 168 -18.67 -6.01 -9.69
N GLU A 169 -18.09 -5.97 -8.51
CA GLU A 169 -17.31 -4.84 -8.02
C GLU A 169 -16.08 -4.62 -8.92
N ILE A 170 -15.93 -3.39 -9.32
CA ILE A 170 -14.71 -2.88 -9.93
C ILE A 170 -13.99 -2.11 -8.82
N PRO A 171 -12.87 -2.63 -8.30
CA PRO A 171 -12.17 -1.95 -7.23
C PRO A 171 -11.65 -0.58 -7.68
N PRO A 172 -11.57 0.40 -6.79
CA PRO A 172 -10.94 1.67 -7.07
C PRO A 172 -9.44 1.48 -7.32
N VAL A 173 -8.84 2.41 -8.04
CA VAL A 173 -7.40 2.47 -8.24
C VAL A 173 -6.90 3.72 -7.53
N ASP A 174 -5.97 3.54 -6.59
CA ASP A 174 -5.37 4.65 -5.87
C ASP A 174 -4.50 5.51 -6.79
N ALA A 175 -4.40 6.79 -6.46
CA ALA A 175 -3.45 7.68 -7.11
C ALA A 175 -2.03 7.13 -6.98
N ALA A 176 -1.23 7.30 -8.02
CA ALA A 176 0.15 6.84 -8.07
C ALA A 176 1.07 7.96 -8.56
N LEU A 177 2.30 7.93 -8.08
CA LEU A 177 3.36 8.74 -8.64
C LEU A 177 4.03 7.94 -9.75
N VAL A 178 4.02 8.49 -10.95
CA VAL A 178 4.60 7.87 -12.14
C VAL A 178 5.56 8.84 -12.83
N ARG A 179 6.44 8.31 -13.66
CA ARG A 179 7.30 9.16 -14.51
C ARG A 179 6.65 9.37 -15.86
N ASP A 180 6.65 10.61 -16.32
CA ASP A 180 6.26 10.94 -17.68
C ASP A 180 7.35 10.54 -18.70
N GLY A 181 7.05 10.70 -20.00
CA GLY A 181 8.00 10.40 -21.06
C GLY A 181 9.28 11.27 -21.08
N SER A 182 9.35 12.31 -20.23
CA SER A 182 10.50 13.19 -20.03
C SER A 182 11.27 12.87 -18.75
N GLY A 183 10.82 11.89 -17.97
CA GLY A 183 11.45 11.47 -16.73
C GLY A 183 11.03 12.26 -15.49
N HIS A 184 10.08 13.21 -15.61
CA HIS A 184 9.58 13.96 -14.46
C HIS A 184 8.54 13.16 -13.70
N TRP A 185 8.48 13.35 -12.38
CA TRP A 185 7.43 12.80 -11.55
C TRP A 185 6.12 13.54 -11.79
N VAL A 186 5.06 12.79 -12.04
CA VAL A 186 3.70 13.29 -12.18
C VAL A 186 2.76 12.45 -11.33
N ALA A 187 1.75 13.09 -10.77
CA ALA A 187 0.69 12.39 -10.08
C ALA A 187 -0.31 11.84 -11.11
N GLN A 188 -0.48 10.53 -11.14
CA GLN A 188 -1.61 9.91 -11.80
C GLN A 188 -2.77 9.91 -10.80
N PRO A 189 -3.91 10.58 -11.11
CA PRO A 189 -5.01 10.65 -10.17
C PRO A 189 -5.62 9.27 -9.94
N GLY A 190 -6.18 9.08 -8.75
CA GLY A 190 -6.96 7.90 -8.42
C GLY A 190 -8.22 7.82 -9.27
N VAL A 191 -8.69 6.61 -9.51
CA VAL A 191 -9.90 6.33 -10.29
C VAL A 191 -10.91 5.65 -9.39
N ASP A 192 -12.14 6.19 -9.38
CA ASP A 192 -13.24 5.59 -8.63
C ASP A 192 -13.50 4.15 -9.13
N GLY A 193 -13.69 3.26 -8.20
CA GLY A 193 -14.29 1.96 -8.42
C GLY A 193 -15.81 2.07 -8.52
N TRP A 194 -16.47 0.97 -8.86
CA TRP A 194 -17.92 0.88 -8.96
C TRP A 194 -18.40 -0.39 -8.29
N GLY A 195 -19.40 -0.25 -7.45
CA GLY A 195 -20.00 -1.37 -6.73
C GLY A 195 -21.51 -1.30 -6.69
N LEU A 196 -22.14 -2.40 -6.34
CA LEU A 196 -23.58 -2.45 -6.10
C LEU A 196 -23.91 -1.78 -4.76
N ASP A 197 -24.85 -0.83 -4.78
CA ASP A 197 -25.44 -0.30 -3.55
C ASP A 197 -26.49 -1.27 -3.02
N VAL A 198 -26.05 -2.19 -2.17
CA VAL A 198 -26.90 -3.23 -1.59
C VAL A 198 -28.04 -2.62 -0.77
N GLU A 199 -27.75 -1.62 0.06
CA GLU A 199 -28.79 -1.01 0.93
C GLU A 199 -29.81 -0.19 0.14
N ALA A 200 -29.37 0.52 -0.90
CA ALA A 200 -30.30 1.17 -1.81
C ALA A 200 -31.16 0.16 -2.57
N THR A 201 -30.60 -0.99 -2.98
CA THR A 201 -31.33 -2.09 -3.62
C THR A 201 -32.40 -2.65 -2.70
N LEU A 202 -32.05 -2.94 -1.45
CA LEU A 202 -33.00 -3.45 -0.45
C LEU A 202 -34.11 -2.44 -0.15
N THR A 203 -33.75 -1.16 -0.02
CA THR A 203 -34.68 -0.06 0.21
C THR A 203 -35.69 0.07 -0.96
N LEU A 204 -35.22 -0.03 -2.18
CA LEU A 204 -36.05 0.01 -3.39
C LEU A 204 -37.06 -1.14 -3.41
N ILE A 205 -36.62 -2.36 -3.13
CA ILE A 205 -37.51 -3.53 -3.10
C ILE A 205 -38.50 -3.42 -1.94
N GLN A 206 -38.07 -2.98 -0.78
CA GLN A 206 -38.92 -2.87 0.42
C GLN A 206 -39.98 -1.76 0.27
N ALA A 207 -39.66 -0.67 -0.44
CA ALA A 207 -40.58 0.44 -0.62
C ALA A 207 -41.83 0.04 -1.39
N ASP A 208 -41.71 -0.78 -2.42
CA ASP A 208 -42.85 -1.31 -3.18
C ASP A 208 -42.50 -2.65 -3.85
N SER A 209 -42.58 -3.72 -3.09
CA SER A 209 -42.30 -5.08 -3.56
C SER A 209 -43.27 -5.54 -4.67
N GLN A 210 -44.51 -5.03 -4.68
CA GLN A 210 -45.47 -5.32 -5.72
C GLN A 210 -45.11 -4.66 -7.05
N ALA A 211 -44.71 -3.40 -7.01
CA ALA A 211 -44.27 -2.68 -8.21
C ALA A 211 -43.01 -3.35 -8.82
N VAL A 212 -42.09 -3.82 -7.99
CA VAL A 212 -40.88 -4.55 -8.46
C VAL A 212 -41.28 -5.81 -9.21
N LEU A 213 -42.22 -6.61 -8.68
CA LEU A 213 -42.70 -7.81 -9.34
C LEU A 213 -43.43 -7.53 -10.68
N GLN A 214 -44.18 -6.42 -10.75
CA GLN A 214 -44.93 -6.03 -11.94
C GLN A 214 -44.04 -5.41 -13.02
N ALA A 215 -42.89 -4.84 -12.65
CA ALA A 215 -41.99 -4.18 -13.57
C ALA A 215 -41.20 -5.14 -14.50
N GLU A 216 -41.29 -6.45 -14.28
CA GLU A 216 -40.56 -7.49 -15.03
C GLU A 216 -39.04 -7.37 -14.94
N TYR A 217 -38.51 -6.28 -14.38
CA TYR A 217 -37.07 -6.07 -14.18
C TYR A 217 -36.79 -5.23 -12.93
N LEU A 218 -35.61 -5.42 -12.38
CA LEU A 218 -35.03 -4.65 -11.27
C LEU A 218 -33.71 -4.04 -11.75
N GLN A 219 -33.69 -2.71 -11.86
CA GLN A 219 -32.46 -1.97 -12.12
C GLN A 219 -31.70 -1.85 -10.80
N LEU A 220 -30.45 -2.34 -10.78
CA LEU A 220 -29.59 -2.29 -9.62
C LEU A 220 -28.96 -0.90 -9.48
N PRO A 221 -29.12 -0.23 -8.36
CA PRO A 221 -28.41 1.02 -8.08
C PRO A 221 -26.92 0.72 -7.88
N MET A 222 -26.09 1.45 -8.63
CA MET A 222 -24.63 1.35 -8.52
C MET A 222 -24.11 2.58 -7.77
N MET A 223 -23.02 2.39 -7.03
CA MET A 223 -22.35 3.48 -6.30
C MET A 223 -20.87 3.54 -6.68
N ALA A 224 -20.33 4.74 -6.69
CA ALA A 224 -18.89 4.93 -6.81
C ALA A 224 -18.20 4.52 -5.51
N ILE A 225 -17.09 3.80 -5.63
CA ILE A 225 -16.21 3.46 -4.52
C ILE A 225 -14.98 4.36 -4.67
N PRO A 226 -14.81 5.37 -3.83
CA PRO A 226 -13.68 6.26 -3.95
C PRO A 226 -12.37 5.52 -3.65
N PRO A 227 -11.26 5.87 -4.32
CA PRO A 227 -9.95 5.36 -3.99
C PRO A 227 -9.53 5.79 -2.58
N GLY A 228 -8.69 5.02 -1.92
CA GLY A 228 -8.11 5.38 -0.64
C GLY A 228 -7.26 6.64 -0.73
N VAL A 229 -6.60 6.81 -1.88
CA VAL A 229 -5.82 8.00 -2.24
C VAL A 229 -6.32 8.54 -3.56
N ALA A 230 -6.97 9.71 -3.53
CA ALA A 230 -7.57 10.31 -4.72
C ALA A 230 -6.57 11.13 -5.54
N ASP A 231 -5.64 11.84 -4.89
CA ASP A 231 -4.69 12.75 -5.53
C ASP A 231 -3.36 12.80 -4.77
N LEU A 232 -2.26 12.82 -5.51
CA LEU A 232 -0.89 12.94 -5.01
C LEU A 232 -0.17 14.18 -5.60
N SER A 233 -0.89 15.16 -6.13
CA SER A 233 -0.28 16.33 -6.76
C SER A 233 0.59 17.13 -5.78
N SER A 234 0.21 17.21 -4.50
CA SER A 234 1.02 17.85 -3.46
C SER A 234 2.34 17.13 -3.18
N GLU A 235 2.37 15.81 -3.42
CA GLU A 235 3.54 14.99 -3.17
C GLU A 235 4.59 15.09 -4.28
N VAL A 236 4.15 15.46 -5.50
CA VAL A 236 5.06 15.65 -6.64
C VAL A 236 6.13 16.70 -6.31
N GLU A 237 5.74 17.87 -5.77
CA GLU A 237 6.71 18.91 -5.40
C GLU A 237 7.63 18.45 -4.28
N ARG A 238 7.08 17.76 -3.26
CA ARG A 238 7.88 17.24 -2.15
C ARG A 238 8.92 16.22 -2.64
N ILE A 239 8.52 15.30 -3.49
CA ILE A 239 9.42 14.28 -4.04
C ILE A 239 10.43 14.91 -5.02
N ALA A 240 10.01 15.84 -5.86
CA ALA A 240 10.90 16.54 -6.77
C ALA A 240 12.09 17.18 -6.02
N THR A 241 11.87 17.75 -4.84
CA THR A 241 12.97 18.31 -4.03
C THR A 241 14.01 17.30 -3.61
N TYR A 242 13.63 16.04 -3.39
CA TYR A 242 14.58 14.97 -3.08
C TYR A 242 15.40 14.56 -4.32
N PHE A 243 14.80 14.65 -5.54
CA PHE A 243 15.47 14.29 -6.78
C PHE A 243 16.30 15.43 -7.39
N GLU A 244 16.00 16.66 -7.08
CA GLU A 244 16.81 17.81 -7.52
C GLU A 244 18.19 17.83 -6.85
N ARG A 245 18.35 17.10 -5.74
CA ARG A 245 19.66 16.92 -5.10
C ARG A 245 20.32 15.68 -5.69
N PRO A 246 21.45 15.81 -6.40
CA PRO A 246 22.22 14.65 -6.81
C PRO A 246 22.66 13.90 -5.55
N ILE A 247 22.37 12.60 -5.47
CA ILE A 247 22.93 11.75 -4.42
C ILE A 247 24.39 11.56 -4.76
N GLN A 248 25.27 12.10 -3.92
CA GLN A 248 26.70 11.92 -4.05
C GLN A 248 27.15 10.80 -3.12
N LEU A 249 27.92 9.88 -3.69
CA LEU A 249 28.66 8.89 -2.93
C LEU A 249 30.08 9.41 -2.76
N HIS A 250 30.55 9.50 -1.53
CA HIS A 250 31.95 9.72 -1.24
C HIS A 250 32.62 8.37 -0.99
N ALA A 251 33.51 7.95 -1.88
CA ALA A 251 34.35 6.78 -1.68
C ALA A 251 35.66 7.24 -1.03
N TRP A 252 35.83 6.97 0.25
CA TRP A 252 36.99 7.42 1.02
C TRP A 252 37.98 6.29 1.31
N ASP A 253 39.21 6.52 0.93
CA ASP A 253 40.35 5.68 1.25
C ASP A 253 41.05 6.23 2.50
N ALA A 254 40.80 5.63 3.66
CA ALA A 254 41.41 6.05 4.92
C ALA A 254 42.95 5.86 4.96
N ILE A 255 43.52 5.00 4.08
CA ILE A 255 44.96 4.78 4.00
C ILE A 255 45.66 5.95 3.30
N THR A 256 45.14 6.37 2.13
CA THR A 256 45.73 7.42 1.32
C THR A 256 45.12 8.80 1.57
N ASP A 257 44.05 8.88 2.33
CA ASP A 257 43.21 10.05 2.53
C ASP A 257 42.55 10.57 1.26
N GLU A 258 42.44 9.74 0.23
CA GLU A 258 41.79 10.08 -1.02
C GLU A 258 40.27 10.01 -0.88
N LEU A 259 39.59 11.08 -1.26
CA LEU A 259 38.13 11.17 -1.31
C LEU A 259 37.69 11.28 -2.77
N LEU A 260 37.09 10.19 -3.28
CA LEU A 260 36.47 10.18 -4.60
C LEU A 260 34.99 10.54 -4.47
N THR A 261 34.47 11.33 -5.40
CA THR A 261 33.06 11.68 -5.44
C THR A 261 32.40 10.99 -6.63
N TRP A 262 31.40 10.15 -6.36
CA TRP A 262 30.60 9.50 -7.37
C TRP A 262 29.18 10.04 -7.31
N ASN A 263 28.61 10.33 -8.47
CA ASN A 263 27.23 10.81 -8.58
C ASN A 263 26.35 9.65 -9.02
N LEU A 264 25.31 9.35 -8.25
CA LEU A 264 24.29 8.42 -8.68
C LEU A 264 23.40 9.08 -9.74
N PRO A 265 23.22 8.46 -10.92
CA PRO A 265 22.33 9.00 -11.95
C PRO A 265 20.91 9.15 -11.41
N GLN A 266 20.27 10.28 -11.69
CA GLN A 266 18.90 10.54 -11.23
C GLN A 266 17.91 9.47 -11.69
N GLU A 267 18.08 8.98 -12.92
CA GLU A 267 17.23 7.93 -13.49
C GLU A 267 17.32 6.62 -12.70
N LEU A 268 18.51 6.28 -12.21
CA LEU A 268 18.74 5.08 -11.42
C LEU A 268 18.09 5.22 -10.04
N VAL A 269 18.38 6.30 -9.34
CA VAL A 269 17.84 6.59 -8.01
C VAL A 269 16.31 6.62 -8.02
N ALA A 270 15.76 7.19 -9.06
CA ALA A 270 14.32 7.27 -9.22
C ALA A 270 13.63 5.91 -9.39
N GLY A 271 14.32 4.96 -9.99
CA GLY A 271 13.84 3.56 -10.05
C GLY A 271 13.71 2.92 -8.66
N TRP A 272 14.44 3.43 -7.68
CA TRP A 272 14.54 2.88 -6.32
C TRP A 272 13.60 3.54 -5.32
N VAL A 273 13.02 4.71 -5.64
CA VAL A 273 12.12 5.39 -4.71
C VAL A 273 10.80 4.64 -4.57
N ARG A 274 10.40 4.43 -3.33
CA ARG A 274 9.12 3.82 -2.94
C ARG A 274 8.45 4.72 -1.90
N LEU A 275 7.15 4.53 -1.81
CA LEU A 275 6.31 5.15 -0.79
C LEU A 275 5.50 4.01 -0.15
N ASP A 276 5.70 3.76 1.13
CA ASP A 276 4.85 2.81 1.89
C ASP A 276 3.46 3.37 2.11
N ASP A 277 3.40 4.67 2.32
CA ASP A 277 2.20 5.47 2.46
C ASP A 277 2.35 6.66 1.51
N PRO A 278 1.37 6.95 0.65
CA PRO A 278 1.44 8.08 -0.28
C PRO A 278 1.63 9.44 0.41
N TYR A 279 1.32 9.52 1.70
CA TYR A 279 1.59 10.70 2.54
C TYR A 279 2.81 10.54 3.46
N GLY A 280 3.45 9.38 3.43
CA GLY A 280 4.67 9.09 4.19
C GLY A 280 5.92 9.73 3.58
N GLU A 281 7.03 9.66 4.31
CA GLU A 281 8.31 10.07 3.75
C GLU A 281 8.74 9.10 2.63
N PRO A 282 9.23 9.61 1.49
CA PRO A 282 9.79 8.75 0.46
C PRO A 282 11.05 8.07 0.98
N TYR A 283 11.19 6.80 0.70
CA TYR A 283 12.37 6.02 1.04
C TYR A 283 12.92 5.32 -0.20
N LEU A 284 14.21 4.95 -0.14
CA LEU A 284 14.85 4.18 -1.20
C LEU A 284 14.69 2.69 -0.90
N GLN A 285 14.10 1.97 -1.84
CA GLN A 285 14.15 0.51 -1.87
C GLN A 285 15.01 0.10 -3.06
N VAL A 286 16.24 -0.30 -2.76
CA VAL A 286 17.22 -0.68 -3.78
C VAL A 286 17.21 -2.19 -3.94
N ASP A 287 17.17 -2.68 -5.19
CA ASP A 287 17.55 -4.05 -5.47
C ASP A 287 19.08 -4.18 -5.26
N ALA A 288 19.48 -5.06 -4.36
CA ALA A 288 20.91 -5.26 -4.03
C ALA A 288 21.74 -5.60 -5.27
N ASN A 289 21.20 -6.35 -6.21
CA ASN A 289 21.90 -6.71 -7.44
C ASN A 289 22.10 -5.52 -8.37
N GLU A 290 21.08 -4.67 -8.56
CA GLU A 290 21.20 -3.46 -9.38
C GLU A 290 22.22 -2.49 -8.79
N PHE A 291 22.29 -2.38 -7.48
CA PHE A 291 23.26 -1.53 -6.81
C PHE A 291 24.68 -2.11 -6.89
N GLU A 292 24.84 -3.42 -6.70
CA GLU A 292 26.11 -4.10 -6.89
C GLU A 292 26.63 -3.94 -8.33
N ASP A 293 25.78 -4.10 -9.33
CA ASP A 293 26.14 -3.91 -10.74
C ASP A 293 26.63 -2.48 -10.99
N TYR A 294 25.94 -1.49 -10.46
CA TYR A 294 26.35 -0.08 -10.53
C TYR A 294 27.74 0.14 -9.90
N LEU A 295 27.98 -0.46 -8.75
CA LEU A 295 29.25 -0.29 -8.04
C LEU A 295 30.39 -1.06 -8.69
N GLN A 296 30.12 -2.13 -9.41
CA GLN A 296 31.13 -2.85 -10.19
C GLN A 296 31.74 -1.98 -11.31
N GLU A 297 30.98 -1.06 -11.88
CA GLU A 297 31.53 -0.09 -12.83
C GLU A 297 32.65 0.75 -12.18
N TRP A 298 32.45 1.18 -10.94
CA TRP A 298 33.41 1.96 -10.18
C TRP A 298 34.59 1.10 -9.69
N GLN A 299 34.37 -0.18 -9.41
CA GLN A 299 35.41 -1.11 -8.99
C GLN A 299 36.60 -1.14 -9.95
N SER A 300 36.37 -0.98 -11.25
CA SER A 300 37.44 -0.94 -12.25
C SER A 300 38.31 0.33 -12.19
N THR A 301 37.83 1.40 -11.56
CA THR A 301 38.49 2.70 -11.50
C THR A 301 39.36 2.90 -10.27
N ILE A 302 39.15 2.11 -9.21
CA ILE A 302 39.81 2.30 -7.90
C ILE A 302 41.11 1.53 -7.72
N GLY A 303 41.60 0.85 -8.77
CA GLY A 303 42.91 0.15 -8.76
C GLY A 303 42.92 -1.08 -7.84
N ASN A 304 43.99 -1.22 -7.02
CA ASN A 304 44.14 -2.37 -6.10
C ASN A 304 43.34 -2.19 -4.80
N ARG A 305 42.14 -1.60 -4.91
CA ARG A 305 41.22 -1.41 -3.79
C ARG A 305 39.91 -2.15 -4.07
N GLU A 306 39.10 -2.29 -3.10
CA GLU A 306 37.74 -2.80 -3.15
C GLU A 306 36.83 -1.91 -2.32
N ILE A 307 35.56 -1.92 -2.66
CA ILE A 307 34.54 -1.19 -1.93
C ILE A 307 34.14 -2.03 -0.71
N ASP A 308 34.17 -1.46 0.49
CA ASP A 308 33.78 -2.15 1.72
C ASP A 308 32.27 -1.98 1.97
N PHE A 309 31.50 -3.01 1.58
CA PHE A 309 30.09 -3.08 1.86
C PHE A 309 29.80 -3.94 3.07
N LYS A 310 29.09 -3.41 4.05
CA LYS A 310 28.50 -4.22 5.11
C LYS A 310 27.02 -4.52 4.85
N ASP A 311 26.27 -3.58 4.39
CA ASP A 311 24.91 -3.71 3.87
C ASP A 311 24.60 -2.46 3.02
N PRO A 312 24.64 -2.59 1.68
CA PRO A 312 24.42 -1.45 0.81
C PRO A 312 23.01 -0.86 0.90
N VAL A 313 22.01 -1.70 1.21
CA VAL A 313 20.59 -1.30 1.22
C VAL A 313 20.26 -0.53 2.50
N GLU A 314 20.64 -1.08 3.67
CA GLU A 314 20.41 -0.45 4.96
C GLU A 314 21.09 0.92 5.04
N THR A 315 22.22 1.03 4.38
CA THR A 315 23.03 2.23 4.35
C THR A 315 22.47 3.32 3.40
N LEU A 316 21.83 2.94 2.31
CA LEU A 316 21.17 3.90 1.41
C LEU A 316 19.90 4.49 2.03
N ASP A 317 19.18 3.76 2.88
CA ASP A 317 18.06 4.26 3.64
C ASP A 317 18.50 5.36 4.65
N GLU A 318 19.64 5.17 5.32
CA GLU A 318 20.23 6.18 6.20
C GLU A 318 20.63 7.46 5.43
N ILE A 319 21.13 7.31 4.20
CA ILE A 319 21.54 8.44 3.35
C ILE A 319 20.34 9.26 2.90
N TRP A 320 19.24 8.60 2.56
CA TRP A 320 18.06 9.26 2.06
C TRP A 320 17.43 10.18 3.11
N GLY A 321 17.51 9.80 4.40
CA GLY A 321 17.06 10.62 5.53
C GLY A 321 18.01 11.77 5.91
N THR A 322 19.24 11.79 5.38
CA THR A 322 20.25 12.81 5.66
C THR A 322 20.58 13.63 4.41
N GLU A 323 21.22 14.78 4.56
CA GLU A 323 21.46 15.75 3.47
C GLU A 323 22.37 15.28 2.31
N GLY A 324 22.26 14.02 1.89
CA GLY A 324 22.63 13.65 0.51
C GLY A 324 24.10 13.30 0.22
N VAL A 325 24.98 13.15 1.21
CA VAL A 325 26.34 12.62 0.99
C VAL A 325 26.57 11.36 1.80
N TYR A 326 26.78 10.26 1.11
CA TYR A 326 27.11 8.99 1.76
C TYR A 326 28.57 8.62 1.56
N THR A 327 29.22 8.19 2.64
CA THR A 327 30.62 7.78 2.59
C THR A 327 30.74 6.26 2.61
N ILE A 328 31.22 5.68 1.52
CA ILE A 328 31.67 4.30 1.44
C ILE A 328 33.19 4.25 1.66
N TYR A 329 33.63 3.17 2.28
CA TYR A 329 35.05 2.98 2.56
C TYR A 329 35.70 2.13 1.47
N LEU A 330 36.90 2.54 1.05
CA LEU A 330 37.75 1.76 0.15
C LEU A 330 38.76 0.97 0.98
N ARG A 331 38.87 -0.30 0.68
CA ARG A 331 39.85 -1.19 1.31
C ARG A 331 40.94 -1.58 0.32
N HIS A 332 42.17 -1.57 0.76
CA HIS A 332 43.29 -2.06 -0.03
C HIS A 332 43.28 -3.60 -0.05
N LYS A 333 43.45 -4.18 -1.21
CA LYS A 333 43.64 -5.64 -1.33
C LYS A 333 45.03 -6.04 -0.82
N PRO A 334 45.20 -7.28 -0.35
CA PRO A 334 46.54 -7.82 -0.07
C PRO A 334 47.46 -7.66 -1.29
N THR A 335 48.74 -7.48 -1.02
CA THR A 335 49.77 -7.34 -2.05
C THR A 335 50.85 -8.39 -1.89
N GLU A 336 51.73 -8.50 -2.85
CA GLU A 336 52.87 -9.38 -2.79
C GLU A 336 54.19 -8.59 -2.64
N TYR A 337 55.10 -9.15 -1.86
CA TYR A 337 56.47 -8.62 -1.73
C TYR A 337 57.46 -9.70 -2.04
N THR A 338 58.33 -9.47 -3.03
CA THR A 338 59.47 -10.37 -3.32
C THR A 338 60.65 -10.02 -2.42
N VAL A 339 61.01 -10.93 -1.54
CA VAL A 339 62.11 -10.78 -0.56
C VAL A 339 63.42 -10.49 -1.30
N GLN A 340 64.09 -9.44 -0.89
CA GLN A 340 65.39 -9.03 -1.41
C GLN A 340 66.53 -9.62 -0.59
N TYR A 341 67.76 -9.63 -1.17
CA TYR A 341 68.93 -10.08 -0.42
C TYR A 341 69.19 -9.17 0.80
N GLY A 342 69.30 -9.81 1.97
CA GLY A 342 69.51 -9.10 3.26
C GLY A 342 68.23 -8.72 3.99
N ASP A 343 67.05 -8.99 3.42
CA ASP A 343 65.81 -8.74 4.10
C ASP A 343 65.53 -9.73 5.25
N ASN A 344 64.82 -9.26 6.23
CA ASN A 344 64.15 -10.04 7.27
C ASN A 344 62.74 -9.50 7.50
N LEU A 345 61.87 -10.22 8.17
CA LEU A 345 60.45 -9.81 8.30
C LEU A 345 60.28 -8.45 9.00
N VAL A 346 61.12 -8.11 9.98
CA VAL A 346 61.08 -6.81 10.66
C VAL A 346 61.39 -5.69 9.66
N GLY A 347 62.51 -5.83 8.89
CA GLY A 347 62.88 -4.84 7.88
C GLY A 347 61.86 -4.72 6.76
N ILE A 348 61.25 -5.85 6.34
CA ILE A 348 60.14 -5.83 5.37
C ILE A 348 58.93 -5.07 5.97
N GLY A 349 58.60 -5.32 7.25
CA GLY A 349 57.52 -4.58 7.95
C GLY A 349 57.70 -3.07 7.89
N PHE A 350 58.93 -2.59 8.12
CA PHE A 350 59.26 -1.16 7.97
C PHE A 350 59.12 -0.64 6.53
N LYS A 351 59.40 -1.45 5.53
CA LYS A 351 59.26 -1.06 4.12
C LYS A 351 57.82 -1.00 3.66
N VAL A 352 56.98 -1.88 4.17
CA VAL A 352 55.55 -1.98 3.74
C VAL A 352 54.58 -1.29 4.69
N GLY A 353 55.07 -0.80 5.84
CA GLY A 353 54.25 -0.10 6.82
C GLY A 353 53.31 -1.01 7.65
N MET A 354 53.83 -2.19 8.05
CA MET A 354 53.06 -3.20 8.76
C MET A 354 53.91 -3.94 9.80
N PRO A 355 53.42 -4.25 11.00
CA PRO A 355 54.12 -5.06 11.98
C PRO A 355 54.52 -6.42 11.38
N TYR A 356 55.78 -6.86 11.62
CA TYR A 356 56.31 -8.09 11.06
C TYR A 356 55.47 -9.35 11.38
N TRP A 357 54.85 -9.37 12.56
CA TRP A 357 54.06 -10.51 13.02
C TRP A 357 52.77 -10.67 12.19
N LYS A 358 52.17 -9.59 11.70
CA LYS A 358 51.05 -9.63 10.74
C LYS A 358 51.48 -10.27 9.41
N ILE A 359 52.66 -9.90 8.93
CA ILE A 359 53.23 -10.51 7.71
C ILE A 359 53.49 -12.01 7.94
N GLN A 360 53.98 -12.35 9.15
CA GLN A 360 54.24 -13.75 9.51
C GLN A 360 52.93 -14.57 9.60
N GLU A 361 51.90 -14.03 10.16
CA GLU A 361 50.57 -14.68 10.19
C GLU A 361 50.03 -14.98 8.79
N ALA A 362 50.17 -14.05 7.85
CA ALA A 362 49.75 -14.23 6.46
C ALA A 362 50.66 -15.22 5.68
N ASN A 363 51.84 -15.56 6.21
CA ASN A 363 52.80 -16.43 5.55
C ASN A 363 53.23 -17.59 6.48
N PRO A 364 52.35 -18.58 6.69
CA PRO A 364 52.66 -19.73 7.55
C PRO A 364 53.94 -20.43 7.13
N GLY A 365 54.83 -20.72 8.08
CA GLY A 365 56.14 -21.33 7.85
C GLY A 365 57.30 -20.32 7.71
N SER A 366 57.01 -19.02 7.63
CA SER A 366 58.01 -17.96 7.72
C SER A 366 58.37 -17.67 9.17
N SER A 367 59.63 -17.30 9.42
CA SER A 367 60.08 -16.80 10.72
C SER A 367 60.81 -15.46 10.57
N ILE A 368 61.03 -14.75 11.68
CA ILE A 368 61.63 -13.40 11.64
C ILE A 368 62.88 -13.32 10.76
N TYR A 369 63.75 -14.35 10.85
CA TYR A 369 65.02 -14.47 10.09
C TYR A 369 64.99 -15.59 9.06
N GLY A 370 63.85 -16.27 8.86
CA GLY A 370 63.72 -17.46 8.00
C GLY A 370 63.09 -17.17 6.64
N VAL A 371 63.33 -15.99 6.08
CA VAL A 371 62.93 -15.65 4.71
C VAL A 371 64.13 -15.66 3.77
N HIS A 372 63.92 -15.96 2.49
CA HIS A 372 64.98 -16.11 1.50
C HIS A 372 64.77 -15.20 0.30
N ALA A 373 65.87 -14.64 -0.23
CA ALA A 373 65.83 -13.83 -1.42
C ALA A 373 65.12 -14.55 -2.58
N GLY A 374 64.19 -13.87 -3.24
CA GLY A 374 63.31 -14.41 -4.26
C GLY A 374 62.04 -15.10 -3.74
N GLN A 375 61.90 -15.31 -2.43
CA GLN A 375 60.63 -15.74 -1.84
C GLN A 375 59.57 -14.67 -2.02
N VAL A 376 58.35 -15.06 -2.43
CA VAL A 376 57.20 -14.15 -2.49
C VAL A 376 56.42 -14.29 -1.18
N LEU A 377 56.18 -13.17 -0.54
CA LEU A 377 55.37 -13.08 0.67
C LEU A 377 54.06 -12.32 0.37
N THR A 378 52.97 -12.83 0.91
CA THR A 378 51.70 -12.12 0.96
C THR A 378 51.81 -11.02 2.03
N ILE A 379 51.57 -9.77 1.63
CA ILE A 379 51.43 -8.66 2.56
C ILE A 379 49.93 -8.44 2.76
N PRO A 380 49.42 -8.59 3.98
CA PRO A 380 47.98 -8.36 4.27
C PRO A 380 47.51 -6.99 3.85
N SER A 381 46.19 -6.83 3.73
CA SER A 381 45.60 -5.52 3.49
C SER A 381 46.09 -4.52 4.55
N LYS A 382 46.46 -3.32 4.11
CA LYS A 382 46.80 -2.21 5.05
C LYS A 382 45.65 -1.87 5.98
N ASN A 383 44.41 -2.13 5.56
CA ASN A 383 43.23 -1.89 6.38
C ASN A 383 43.13 -2.83 7.60
N GLU A 384 43.95 -3.90 7.69
CA GLU A 384 44.07 -4.68 8.93
C GLU A 384 44.66 -3.89 10.09
N MET A 385 45.30 -2.76 9.79
CA MET A 385 45.79 -1.82 10.80
C MET A 385 44.73 -0.83 11.26
N LEU A 386 43.52 -0.88 10.69
CA LEU A 386 42.36 -0.03 10.99
C LEU A 386 41.22 -0.92 11.51
N PRO A 387 41.29 -1.45 12.75
CA PRO A 387 40.29 -2.41 13.26
C PRO A 387 38.92 -1.80 13.56
N TYR A 388 38.83 -0.46 13.67
CA TYR A 388 37.58 0.27 13.87
C TYR A 388 37.16 1.00 12.58
N PRO A 389 35.86 1.35 12.43
CA PRO A 389 35.45 2.25 11.35
C PRO A 389 36.26 3.55 11.41
N PRO A 390 36.94 3.93 10.33
CA PRO A 390 37.73 5.15 10.32
C PRO A 390 36.86 6.40 10.49
N VAL A 391 37.35 7.38 11.23
CA VAL A 391 36.66 8.67 11.47
C VAL A 391 36.99 9.63 10.33
N LEU A 392 36.03 9.87 9.46
CA LEU A 392 36.18 10.81 8.35
C LEU A 392 36.47 12.22 8.84
N GLY A 393 37.43 12.87 8.18
CA GLY A 393 37.80 14.25 8.47
C GLY A 393 38.68 14.46 9.71
N LYS A 394 39.02 13.38 10.46
CA LYS A 394 40.01 13.43 11.54
C LYS A 394 41.23 12.60 11.20
N ARG A 395 42.40 13.23 11.22
CA ARG A 395 43.67 12.55 10.90
C ARG A 395 44.80 13.12 11.72
N ILE A 396 45.71 12.28 12.17
CA ILE A 396 46.98 12.61 12.79
C ILE A 396 48.08 12.21 11.82
N VAL A 397 48.95 13.15 11.42
CA VAL A 397 50.10 12.88 10.58
C VAL A 397 51.37 13.13 11.40
N ILE A 398 52.28 12.16 11.40
CA ILE A 398 53.52 12.17 12.17
C ILE A 398 54.68 12.00 11.22
N SER A 399 55.71 12.86 11.31
CA SER A 399 56.99 12.67 10.62
C SER A 399 58.06 12.26 11.63
N ILE A 400 58.62 11.06 11.42
CA ILE A 400 59.77 10.56 12.20
C ILE A 400 61.00 11.40 11.91
N THR A 401 61.21 11.87 10.68
CA THR A 401 62.38 12.67 10.30
C THR A 401 62.29 14.08 10.89
N GLU A 402 61.10 14.70 10.87
CA GLU A 402 60.93 16.08 11.36
C GLU A 402 60.67 16.13 12.87
N GLN A 403 60.36 14.99 13.50
CA GLN A 403 59.94 14.87 14.90
C GLN A 403 58.77 15.81 15.20
N HIS A 404 57.78 15.79 14.26
CA HIS A 404 56.66 16.70 14.25
C HIS A 404 55.36 15.94 14.01
N MET A 405 54.28 16.48 14.53
CA MET A 405 52.92 15.94 14.40
C MET A 405 51.99 17.07 13.96
N TRP A 406 51.16 16.79 12.99
CA TRP A 406 50.05 17.63 12.53
C TRP A 406 48.73 16.91 12.81
N VAL A 407 47.76 17.66 13.31
CA VAL A 407 46.41 17.18 13.61
C VAL A 407 45.44 17.90 12.69
N TYR A 408 44.65 17.13 11.95
CA TYR A 408 43.66 17.64 11.00
C TYR A 408 42.26 17.38 11.49
N GLU A 409 41.35 18.33 11.30
CA GLU A 409 39.92 18.21 11.51
C GLU A 409 39.19 18.83 10.35
N ASN A 410 38.20 18.09 9.78
CA ASN A 410 37.50 18.50 8.55
C ASN A 410 38.44 18.80 7.38
N PHE A 411 39.51 18.02 7.24
CA PHE A 411 40.59 18.16 6.26
C PHE A 411 41.40 19.49 6.38
N GLU A 412 41.24 20.23 7.46
CA GLU A 412 42.00 21.46 7.74
C GLU A 412 42.94 21.25 8.93
N LEU A 413 44.10 21.90 8.87
CA LEU A 413 45.08 21.84 9.94
C LEU A 413 44.50 22.48 11.23
N LYS A 414 44.33 21.69 12.27
CA LYS A 414 43.81 22.10 13.59
C LYS A 414 44.93 22.52 14.54
N SER A 415 46.00 21.73 14.60
CA SER A 415 47.15 22.01 15.45
C SER A 415 48.41 21.27 14.98
N GLU A 416 49.58 21.73 15.46
CA GLU A 416 50.87 21.10 15.22
C GLU A 416 51.67 20.99 16.54
N HIS A 417 52.51 19.94 16.66
CA HIS A 417 53.20 19.63 17.89
C HIS A 417 54.59 19.08 17.61
N VAL A 418 55.55 19.52 18.38
CA VAL A 418 56.89 18.92 18.41
C VAL A 418 56.81 17.63 19.28
N ILE A 419 57.28 16.53 18.76
CA ILE A 419 57.18 15.20 19.36
C ILE A 419 58.58 14.56 19.56
N SER A 420 58.56 13.36 20.15
CA SER A 420 59.72 12.48 20.18
C SER A 420 59.31 11.09 19.81
N THR A 421 59.92 10.49 18.78
CA THR A 421 59.67 9.09 18.33
C THR A 421 60.72 8.11 18.87
N GLY A 422 60.61 6.86 18.41
CA GLY A 422 61.52 5.77 18.80
C GLY A 422 62.98 5.96 18.39
N MET A 423 63.91 5.56 19.23
CA MET A 423 65.33 5.54 18.95
C MET A 423 65.68 4.49 17.86
N SER A 424 66.88 4.59 17.28
CA SER A 424 67.32 3.69 16.18
C SER A 424 67.29 2.19 16.52
N ASN A 425 67.46 1.85 17.82
CA ASN A 425 67.38 0.45 18.30
C ASN A 425 65.97 -0.01 18.67
N SER A 426 65.00 0.90 18.71
CA SER A 426 63.59 0.62 18.92
C SER A 426 62.73 1.66 18.19
N PRO A 427 62.77 1.67 16.86
CA PRO A 427 62.19 2.74 16.04
C PRO A 427 60.66 2.66 16.04
N THR A 428 60.03 3.82 15.91
CA THR A 428 58.61 3.91 15.59
C THR A 428 58.37 3.39 14.17
N LEU A 429 57.35 2.51 13.98
CA LEU A 429 57.04 1.94 12.70
C LEU A 429 56.30 2.94 11.81
N PRO A 430 56.82 3.28 10.62
CA PRO A 430 56.07 4.08 9.64
C PRO A 430 54.93 3.26 9.06
N GLY A 431 53.81 3.90 8.73
CA GLY A 431 52.62 3.24 8.19
C GLY A 431 51.35 4.02 8.51
N VAL A 432 50.21 3.44 8.19
CA VAL A 432 48.92 4.01 8.53
C VAL A 432 48.25 3.09 9.56
N PHE A 433 47.89 3.67 10.66
CA PHE A 433 47.35 3.03 11.84
C PHE A 433 46.11 3.79 12.33
N GLN A 434 45.65 3.46 13.54
CA GLN A 434 44.43 4.01 14.09
C GLN A 434 44.53 4.12 15.61
N ILE A 435 43.92 5.13 16.21
CA ILE A 435 43.69 5.14 17.66
C ILE A 435 42.79 3.95 18.02
N GLN A 436 43.28 3.03 18.84
CA GLN A 436 42.61 1.79 19.20
C GLN A 436 42.23 1.73 20.70
N THR A 437 43.03 2.34 21.56
CA THR A 437 42.79 2.33 22.99
C THR A 437 43.03 3.70 23.63
N HIS A 438 42.35 3.96 24.76
CA HIS A 438 42.53 5.16 25.56
C HIS A 438 42.74 4.77 27.03
N GLU A 439 43.88 5.17 27.57
CA GLU A 439 44.17 5.01 28.98
C GLU A 439 44.64 6.34 29.57
N ILE A 440 43.95 6.81 30.63
CA ILE A 440 44.32 8.07 31.27
C ILE A 440 45.79 8.06 31.73
N ASN A 441 46.27 6.92 32.19
CA ASN A 441 47.66 6.75 32.63
C ASN A 441 48.09 5.27 32.49
N ALA A 442 48.60 4.88 31.35
CA ALA A 442 49.08 3.51 31.12
C ALA A 442 50.43 3.27 31.80
N TYR A 443 50.66 2.02 32.20
CA TYR A 443 51.92 1.64 32.90
C TYR A 443 52.71 0.62 32.07
N ALA A 444 53.92 1.00 31.71
CA ALA A 444 54.91 0.13 31.07
C ALA A 444 55.84 -0.49 32.09
N SER A 445 55.50 -1.71 32.56
CA SER A 445 56.22 -2.39 33.63
C SER A 445 57.72 -2.68 33.32
N ASN A 446 58.04 -2.89 32.03
CA ASN A 446 59.43 -3.18 31.59
C ASN A 446 60.38 -2.02 31.84
N TRP A 447 59.88 -0.79 31.97
CA TRP A 447 60.66 0.44 32.11
C TRP A 447 60.28 1.28 33.32
N ASP A 448 59.36 0.79 34.16
CA ASP A 448 58.81 1.51 35.31
C ASP A 448 58.30 2.93 34.91
N LEU A 449 57.56 3.00 33.83
CA LEU A 449 57.06 4.26 33.25
C LEU A 449 55.55 4.35 33.29
N TRP A 450 55.03 5.44 33.83
CA TRP A 450 53.66 5.87 33.69
C TRP A 450 53.53 6.80 32.47
N MET A 451 52.61 6.50 31.57
CA MET A 451 52.40 7.21 30.32
C MET A 451 51.05 7.94 30.37
N PRO A 452 51.03 9.24 30.71
CA PRO A 452 49.80 10.01 30.83
C PRO A 452 49.13 10.15 29.44
N HIS A 453 47.80 10.07 29.44
CA HIS A 453 46.96 10.23 28.24
C HIS A 453 47.40 9.34 27.07
N PHE A 454 47.56 8.06 27.37
CA PHE A 454 48.02 7.06 26.41
C PHE A 454 46.91 6.71 25.41
N MET A 455 47.21 6.80 24.16
CA MET A 455 46.39 6.38 23.01
C MET A 455 47.15 5.30 22.23
N GLY A 456 46.72 4.03 22.34
CA GLY A 456 47.34 2.92 21.65
C GLY A 456 47.01 2.96 20.14
N ILE A 457 48.00 2.74 19.28
CA ILE A 457 47.85 2.85 17.83
C ILE A 457 48.15 1.58 17.06
N TYR A 458 49.10 0.76 17.49
CA TYR A 458 49.40 -0.55 16.90
C TYR A 458 50.18 -1.44 17.86
N GLU A 459 49.99 -2.75 17.77
CA GLU A 459 50.87 -3.68 18.46
C GLU A 459 52.19 -3.84 17.72
N ALA A 460 53.28 -3.43 18.33
CA ALA A 460 54.64 -3.64 17.79
C ALA A 460 55.01 -5.11 17.77
N VAL A 461 54.64 -5.81 18.82
CA VAL A 461 54.65 -7.28 18.95
C VAL A 461 53.34 -7.69 19.64
N PRO A 462 52.86 -8.92 19.50
CA PRO A 462 51.65 -9.37 20.16
C PRO A 462 51.68 -9.07 21.67
N GLY A 463 50.65 -8.38 22.15
CA GLY A 463 50.50 -7.97 23.54
C GLY A 463 51.34 -6.73 23.96
N PHE A 464 52.02 -6.07 23.04
CA PHE A 464 52.74 -4.82 23.30
C PHE A 464 52.33 -3.70 22.39
N MET A 465 51.52 -2.79 22.90
CA MET A 465 50.95 -1.67 22.17
C MET A 465 51.88 -0.45 22.17
N ASN A 466 52.24 0.05 20.97
CA ASN A 466 52.81 1.39 20.84
C ASN A 466 51.67 2.42 20.72
N GLY A 467 51.91 3.62 21.24
CA GLY A 467 50.89 4.68 21.28
C GLY A 467 51.49 6.07 21.33
N ILE A 468 50.58 7.04 21.35
CA ILE A 468 50.87 8.47 21.59
C ILE A 468 50.56 8.77 23.04
N HIS A 469 51.46 9.46 23.77
CA HIS A 469 51.24 9.81 25.15
C HIS A 469 52.03 11.07 25.58
N GLY A 470 51.64 11.68 26.69
CA GLY A 470 52.40 12.76 27.29
C GLY A 470 53.73 12.32 27.86
N LEU A 471 54.63 13.26 28.17
CA LEU A 471 55.93 13.01 28.81
C LEU A 471 55.78 12.04 29.99
N PRO A 472 56.45 10.84 29.98
CA PRO A 472 56.24 9.78 30.95
C PRO A 472 56.86 10.12 32.30
N VAL A 473 56.42 9.40 33.34
CA VAL A 473 56.84 9.59 34.74
C VAL A 473 57.24 8.25 35.32
N LEU A 474 58.39 8.16 35.99
CA LEU A 474 58.78 7.01 36.82
C LEU A 474 57.88 6.86 38.05
N SER A 475 57.74 5.67 38.58
CA SER A 475 57.00 5.44 39.83
C SER A 475 57.55 6.27 41.01
N SER A 476 58.81 6.69 40.94
CA SER A 476 59.41 7.63 41.88
C SER A 476 58.88 9.09 41.76
N GLY A 477 58.02 9.40 40.78
CA GLY A 477 57.49 10.72 40.50
C GLY A 477 58.40 11.59 39.62
N VAL A 478 59.55 11.09 39.19
CA VAL A 478 60.46 11.81 38.32
C VAL A 478 59.95 11.74 36.88
N ARG A 479 59.70 12.89 36.23
CA ARG A 479 59.35 12.99 34.82
C ARG A 479 60.59 12.81 33.95
N LEU A 480 60.49 11.88 33.00
CA LEU A 480 61.57 11.64 32.05
C LEU A 480 61.38 12.47 30.76
N TRP A 481 62.50 12.70 30.12
CA TRP A 481 62.61 13.26 28.77
C TRP A 481 61.92 14.61 28.55
N ALA A 482 61.83 15.43 29.57
CA ALA A 482 61.20 16.74 29.48
C ALA A 482 61.85 17.66 28.42
N ASN A 483 63.13 17.42 28.04
CA ASN A 483 63.92 18.17 27.08
C ASN A 483 64.25 17.38 25.81
N VAL A 484 63.59 16.25 25.52
CA VAL A 484 63.91 15.38 24.40
C VAL A 484 62.99 15.57 23.21
N LEU A 485 61.95 16.36 23.33
CA LEU A 485 61.07 16.68 22.18
C LEU A 485 61.90 17.29 21.06
N GLY A 486 61.60 16.94 19.81
CA GLY A 486 62.36 17.32 18.61
C GLY A 486 63.49 16.35 18.25
N ARG A 487 63.63 15.20 18.97
CA ARG A 487 64.61 14.12 18.64
C ARG A 487 64.10 12.73 19.06
N PRO A 488 64.51 11.67 18.39
CA PRO A 488 64.17 10.28 18.75
C PRO A 488 64.71 9.95 20.13
N ALA A 489 63.84 9.57 21.08
CA ALA A 489 64.24 9.23 22.47
C ALA A 489 63.32 8.23 23.17
N SER A 490 62.29 7.71 22.50
CA SER A 490 61.39 6.67 23.04
C SER A 490 61.79 5.26 22.67
N TYR A 491 61.06 4.27 23.18
CA TYR A 491 61.18 2.88 22.77
C TYR A 491 60.08 2.48 21.74
N GLY A 492 59.71 3.38 20.84
CA GLY A 492 58.78 3.14 19.78
C GLY A 492 57.47 3.95 19.87
N CYS A 493 57.09 4.40 21.06
CA CYS A 493 55.95 5.31 21.29
C CYS A 493 56.24 6.74 20.74
N ILE A 494 55.20 7.51 20.58
CA ILE A 494 55.25 8.93 20.25
C ILE A 494 54.99 9.76 21.49
N ILE A 495 56.01 10.51 21.94
CA ILE A 495 55.91 11.31 23.13
C ILE A 495 55.65 12.79 22.75
N MET A 496 54.75 13.44 23.46
CA MET A 496 54.46 14.86 23.33
C MET A 496 54.41 15.57 24.68
N ASP A 497 54.30 16.90 24.70
CA ASP A 497 54.15 17.61 25.96
C ASP A 497 52.80 17.25 26.62
N LEU A 498 52.72 17.49 27.95
CA LEU A 498 51.58 17.03 28.72
C LEU A 498 50.24 17.70 28.34
N ALA A 499 50.25 19.00 28.13
CA ALA A 499 49.07 19.78 27.86
C ALA A 499 48.51 19.42 26.46
N SER A 500 49.43 19.30 25.49
CA SER A 500 49.09 18.86 24.12
C SER A 500 48.58 17.40 24.15
N GLY A 501 49.22 16.53 24.94
CA GLY A 501 48.78 15.12 25.10
C GLY A 501 47.41 14.99 25.69
N GLU A 502 47.08 15.78 26.69
CA GLU A 502 45.72 15.82 27.28
C GLU A 502 44.69 16.33 26.27
N THR A 503 45.03 17.39 25.51
CA THR A 503 44.17 17.97 24.50
C THR A 503 43.89 16.97 23.38
N LEU A 504 44.95 16.29 22.89
CA LEU A 504 44.82 15.30 21.83
C LEU A 504 44.02 14.08 22.28
N TYR A 505 44.27 13.59 23.51
CA TYR A 505 43.55 12.49 24.12
C TYR A 505 42.01 12.73 24.22
N ASN A 506 41.64 13.96 24.57
CA ASN A 506 40.23 14.33 24.68
C ASN A 506 39.55 14.56 23.29
N TRP A 507 40.35 14.81 22.24
CA TRP A 507 39.85 15.05 20.89
C TRP A 507 39.80 13.78 20.02
N ALA A 508 40.76 12.87 20.19
CA ALA A 508 40.90 11.71 19.34
C ALA A 508 40.11 10.53 19.95
N GLU A 509 39.00 10.15 19.32
CA GLU A 509 38.28 8.91 19.60
C GLU A 509 38.93 7.70 18.94
N ASN A 510 38.53 6.49 19.35
CA ASN A 510 38.92 5.26 18.65
C ASN A 510 38.45 5.33 17.19
N GLY A 511 39.30 4.95 16.27
CA GLY A 511 39.00 5.06 14.86
C GLY A 511 39.68 6.25 14.15
N VAL A 512 40.20 7.24 14.88
CA VAL A 512 40.99 8.33 14.26
C VAL A 512 42.25 7.76 13.61
N VAL A 513 42.45 8.09 12.34
CA VAL A 513 43.59 7.60 11.53
C VAL A 513 44.88 8.29 11.95
N VAL A 514 45.94 7.49 12.12
CA VAL A 514 47.29 7.95 12.45
C VAL A 514 48.24 7.52 11.33
N GLU A 515 48.70 8.45 10.54
CA GLU A 515 49.70 8.25 9.51
C GLU A 515 51.10 8.61 10.03
N ILE A 516 52.02 7.67 9.96
CA ILE A 516 53.39 7.84 10.39
C ILE A 516 54.31 7.80 9.15
N LEU A 517 54.85 8.93 8.80
CA LEU A 517 55.82 9.11 7.71
C LEU A 517 57.23 8.86 8.21
N PRO A 518 58.15 8.35 7.35
CA PRO A 518 59.58 8.12 7.67
C PRO A 518 60.30 9.34 8.18
#